data_bcec086e8419a166d5d028c6ed3d4df0
#
_entry.id   bcec086e8419a166d5d028c6ed3d4df0
#
_cell.length_a   1.000
_cell.length_b   1.000
_cell.length_c   1.000
_cell.angle_alpha   90.00
_cell.angle_beta   90.00
_cell.angle_gamma   90.00
#
_symmetry.space_group_name_H-M   'P 1'
#
loop_
_entity.id
_entity.type
_entity.pdbx_description
1 polymer ?
#
loop_
_entity_poly.entity_id
_entity_poly.type
_entity_poly.pdbx_seq_one_letter_code
_entity_poly.pdbx_strand_id
1 'polypeptide(L)'
;ILYFKSDRKKVTAVTVKGQEVFYARLSDIEAELPTGFIRIHNRYLVNLSHVSRIGNTFCLCGEEQLPVSRACRQELAAAFARKLLHS
;
A
#
# COMPACT_ATOMS: atom_id res chain seq x y z
N ILE A 1 -2.06 -7.49 7.50
CA ILE A 1 -2.23 -6.06 7.22
C ILE A 1 -2.45 -5.86 5.73
N LEU A 2 -3.53 -5.16 5.38
CA LEU A 2 -3.85 -4.85 3.99
C LEU A 2 -3.06 -3.65 3.50
N TYR A 3 -3.11 -2.57 4.26
CA TYR A 3 -2.38 -1.36 3.90
C TYR A 3 -2.27 -0.41 5.10
N PHE A 4 -1.38 0.56 4.97
CA PHE A 4 -1.23 1.66 5.92
C PHE A 4 -1.68 2.94 5.24
N LYS A 5 -2.40 3.75 5.98
CA LYS A 5 -2.87 5.07 5.52
C LYS A 5 -2.35 6.14 6.47
N SER A 6 -1.76 7.19 5.90
CA SER A 6 -1.23 8.31 6.68
C SER A 6 -2.20 9.48 6.65
N ASP A 7 -2.41 10.11 7.82
CA ASP A 7 -3.18 11.34 7.91
C ASP A 7 -2.48 12.24 8.93
N ARG A 8 -1.74 13.21 8.43
CA ARG A 8 -0.91 14.12 9.23
C ARG A 8 0.13 13.30 9.99
N LYS A 9 0.06 13.30 11.33
CA LYS A 9 1.03 12.59 12.18
C LYS A 9 0.56 11.20 12.57
N LYS A 10 -0.59 10.77 12.07
CA LYS A 10 -1.19 9.48 12.43
C LYS A 10 -1.09 8.53 11.25
N VAL A 11 -0.86 7.27 11.56
CA VAL A 11 -0.90 6.19 10.58
C VAL A 11 -1.95 5.19 11.03
N THR A 12 -2.80 4.78 10.10
CA THR A 12 -3.80 3.74 10.35
C THR A 12 -3.36 2.48 9.63
N ALA A 13 -3.20 1.39 10.39
CA ALA A 13 -2.95 0.07 9.82
C ALA A 13 -4.30 -0.59 9.62
N VAL A 14 -4.64 -0.88 8.37
CA VAL A 14 -5.92 -1.51 8.03
C VAL A 14 -5.69 -3.00 7.83
N THR A 15 -6.44 -3.81 8.57
CA THR A 15 -6.34 -5.27 8.52
C THR A 15 -7.69 -5.86 8.19
N VAL A 16 -7.73 -7.17 7.95
CA VAL A 16 -8.99 -7.87 7.69
C VAL A 16 -9.91 -7.85 8.91
N LYS A 17 -9.34 -7.64 10.11
CA LYS A 17 -10.11 -7.65 11.36
C LYS A 17 -10.47 -6.26 11.87
N GLY A 18 -9.96 -5.20 11.25
CA GLY A 18 -10.23 -3.85 11.69
C GLY A 18 -9.08 -2.92 11.45
N GLN A 19 -9.00 -1.86 12.26
CA GLN A 19 -8.02 -0.81 12.08
C GLN A 19 -7.32 -0.50 13.40
N GLU A 20 -6.03 -0.16 13.29
CA GLU A 20 -5.23 0.31 14.42
C GLU A 20 -4.64 1.66 14.03
N VAL A 21 -4.80 2.65 14.92
CA VAL A 21 -4.28 4.01 14.69
C VAL A 21 -3.15 4.28 15.67
N PHE A 22 -2.05 4.84 15.17
CA PHE A 22 -0.92 5.19 16.01
C PHE A 22 -0.18 6.38 15.42
N TYR A 23 0.67 7.02 16.24
CA TYR A 23 1.45 8.17 15.82
C TYR A 23 2.77 7.69 15.20
N ALA A 24 2.97 7.98 13.93
CA ALA A 24 4.19 7.58 13.23
C ALA A 24 4.24 8.28 11.88
N ARG A 25 5.39 8.19 11.23
CA ARG A 25 5.54 8.62 9.85
C ARG A 25 5.50 7.39 8.95
N LEU A 26 4.82 7.51 7.82
CA LEU A 26 4.71 6.40 6.90
C LEU A 26 6.08 5.95 6.38
N SER A 27 7.00 6.90 6.17
CA SER A 27 8.35 6.57 5.73
C SER A 27 9.12 5.73 6.74
N ASP A 28 8.90 5.97 8.05
CA ASP A 28 9.55 5.18 9.09
C ASP A 28 9.01 3.76 9.11
N ILE A 29 7.70 3.62 8.90
CA ILE A 29 7.07 2.30 8.83
C ILE A 29 7.57 1.55 7.60
N GLU A 30 7.64 2.22 6.47
CA GLU A 30 8.11 1.64 5.22
C GLU A 30 9.52 1.07 5.35
N ALA A 31 10.39 1.78 6.07
CA ALA A 31 11.78 1.35 6.26
C ALA A 31 11.90 0.06 7.07
N GLU A 32 10.92 -0.23 7.92
CA GLU A 32 10.96 -1.40 8.80
C GLU A 32 10.14 -2.58 8.31
N LEU A 33 9.39 -2.41 7.22
CA LEU A 33 8.54 -3.49 6.71
C LEU A 33 9.34 -4.47 5.88
N PRO A 34 8.94 -5.75 5.88
CA PRO A 34 9.56 -6.74 5.00
C PRO A 34 9.21 -6.46 3.54
N THR A 35 9.85 -7.19 2.64
CA THR A 35 9.49 -7.12 1.23
C THR A 35 8.02 -7.49 1.05
N GLY A 36 7.38 -6.92 0.03
CA GLY A 36 5.98 -7.19 -0.23
C GLY A 36 5.07 -6.00 0.04
N PHE A 37 5.60 -4.96 0.67
CA PHE A 37 4.88 -3.70 0.81
C PHE A 37 5.45 -2.69 -0.17
N ILE A 38 4.58 -1.85 -0.73
CA ILE A 38 5.01 -0.85 -1.69
C ILE A 38 4.25 0.46 -1.50
N ARG A 39 4.97 1.55 -1.62
CA ARG A 39 4.38 2.90 -1.56
C ARG A 39 3.63 3.17 -2.86
N ILE A 40 2.36 3.55 -2.76
CA ILE A 40 1.54 3.87 -3.94
C ILE A 40 1.11 5.33 -3.96
N HIS A 41 1.31 6.04 -2.86
CA HIS A 41 0.89 7.43 -2.72
C HIS A 41 1.61 8.00 -1.50
N ASN A 42 1.69 9.32 -1.40
CA ASN A 42 2.28 9.95 -0.22
C ASN A 42 1.63 9.48 1.08
N ARG A 43 0.39 9.06 1.01
CA ARG A 43 -0.39 8.67 2.18
C ARG A 43 -0.72 7.19 2.25
N TYR A 44 -0.26 6.37 1.29
CA TYR A 44 -0.64 4.96 1.25
C TYR A 44 0.54 4.05 0.99
N LEU A 45 0.60 2.98 1.75
CA LEU A 45 1.61 1.93 1.64
C LEU A 45 0.85 0.61 1.69
N VAL A 46 0.87 -0.17 0.61
CA VAL A 46 0.02 -1.36 0.49
C VAL A 46 0.80 -2.65 0.59
N ASN A 47 0.11 -3.67 1.10
CA ASN A 47 0.60 -5.04 1.07
C ASN A 47 0.26 -5.61 -0.31
N LEU A 48 1.28 -5.84 -1.11
CA LEU A 48 1.11 -6.26 -2.50
C LEU A 48 0.34 -7.59 -2.61
N SER A 49 0.43 -8.44 -1.58
CA SER A 49 -0.31 -9.72 -1.55
C SER A 49 -1.81 -9.53 -1.59
N HIS A 50 -2.29 -8.37 -1.17
CA HIS A 50 -3.72 -8.07 -1.13
C HIS A 50 -4.17 -7.15 -2.26
N VAL A 51 -3.27 -6.78 -3.16
CA VAL A 51 -3.61 -5.99 -4.33
C VAL A 51 -4.12 -6.93 -5.41
N SER A 52 -5.38 -6.75 -5.81
CA SER A 52 -6.02 -7.61 -6.80
C SER A 52 -6.07 -6.99 -8.19
N ARG A 53 -6.02 -5.66 -8.28
CA ARG A 53 -6.13 -4.96 -9.55
C ARG A 53 -5.44 -3.61 -9.46
N ILE A 54 -4.80 -3.20 -10.54
CA ILE A 54 -4.24 -1.85 -10.63
C ILE A 54 -4.76 -1.15 -11.87
N GLY A 55 -4.98 0.15 -11.75
CA GLY A 55 -5.37 1.02 -12.86
C GLY A 55 -4.38 2.17 -12.98
N ASN A 56 -4.69 3.15 -13.82
CA ASN A 56 -3.81 4.29 -14.03
C ASN A 56 -3.70 5.19 -12.79
N THR A 57 -4.78 5.31 -12.03
CA THR A 57 -4.85 6.25 -10.90
C THR A 57 -5.29 5.58 -9.61
N PHE A 58 -5.48 4.27 -9.60
CA PHE A 58 -5.98 3.55 -8.43
C PHE A 58 -5.45 2.13 -8.38
N CYS A 59 -5.59 1.52 -7.21
CA CYS A 59 -5.44 0.07 -7.09
C CYS A 59 -6.50 -0.44 -6.11
N LEU A 60 -6.87 -1.71 -6.25
CA LEU A 60 -7.78 -2.36 -5.33
C LEU A 60 -6.95 -3.19 -4.35
N CYS A 61 -7.07 -2.84 -3.07
CA CYS A 61 -6.41 -3.55 -1.98
C CYS A 61 -7.49 -4.07 -1.06
N GLY A 62 -7.67 -5.40 -1.03
CA GLY A 62 -8.86 -5.97 -0.44
C GLY A 62 -10.06 -5.51 -1.24
N GLU A 63 -11.03 -4.89 -0.57
CA GLU A 63 -12.22 -4.33 -1.22
C GLU A 63 -12.14 -2.82 -1.39
N GLU A 64 -11.03 -2.21 -0.97
CA GLU A 64 -10.88 -0.75 -1.01
C GLU A 64 -10.15 -0.30 -2.26
N GLN A 65 -10.67 0.76 -2.87
CA GLN A 65 -10.01 1.42 -3.99
C GLN A 65 -9.15 2.55 -3.44
N LEU A 66 -7.84 2.45 -3.66
CA LEU A 66 -6.88 3.41 -3.14
C LEU A 66 -6.25 4.21 -4.27
N PRO A 67 -5.93 5.50 -4.03
CA PRO A 67 -5.31 6.32 -5.07
C PRO A 67 -3.85 5.93 -5.27
N VAL A 68 -3.40 6.03 -6.52
CA VAL A 68 -2.01 5.79 -6.88
C VAL A 68 -1.46 7.07 -7.49
N SER A 69 -0.38 7.59 -6.93
CA SER A 69 0.23 8.80 -7.46
C SER A 69 0.99 8.49 -8.75
N ARG A 70 1.15 9.51 -9.58
CA ARG A 70 1.87 9.37 -10.84
C ARG A 70 3.30 8.87 -10.61
N ALA A 71 3.96 9.37 -9.56
CA ALA A 71 5.34 9.01 -9.25
C ALA A 71 5.48 7.53 -8.85
N CYS A 72 4.44 6.94 -8.25
CA CYS A 72 4.49 5.57 -7.76
C CYS A 72 3.93 4.54 -8.74
N ARG A 73 3.26 4.99 -9.78
CA ARG A 73 2.51 4.11 -10.68
C ARG A 73 3.40 3.08 -11.38
N GLN A 74 4.54 3.51 -11.91
CA GLN A 74 5.41 2.62 -12.65
C GLN A 74 6.01 1.53 -11.74
N GLU A 75 6.43 1.92 -10.56
CA GLU A 75 7.00 0.98 -9.60
C GLU A 75 5.96 -0.03 -9.12
N LEU A 76 4.73 0.44 -8.89
CA LEU A 76 3.63 -0.46 -8.52
C LEU A 76 3.33 -1.45 -9.64
N ALA A 77 3.28 -1.00 -10.88
CA ALA A 77 3.01 -1.88 -12.02
C ALA A 77 4.09 -2.94 -12.16
N ALA A 78 5.36 -2.56 -12.01
CA ALA A 78 6.48 -3.49 -12.09
C ALA A 78 6.42 -4.52 -10.96
N ALA A 79 6.12 -4.07 -9.73
CA ALA A 79 6.04 -4.96 -8.59
C ALA A 79 4.87 -5.94 -8.73
N PHE A 80 3.74 -5.45 -9.23
CA PHE A 80 2.56 -6.30 -9.43
C PHE A 80 2.82 -7.36 -10.51
N ALA A 81 3.51 -6.99 -11.58
CA ALA A 81 3.87 -7.93 -12.64
C ALA A 81 4.80 -9.02 -12.11
N ARG A 82 5.78 -8.66 -11.27
CA ARG A 82 6.67 -9.64 -10.64
C ARG A 82 5.90 -10.60 -9.76
N LYS A 83 4.94 -10.09 -9.01
CA LYS A 83 4.08 -10.93 -8.16
C LYS A 83 3.33 -11.96 -9.00
N LEU A 84 2.75 -11.55 -10.12
CA LEU A 84 2.02 -12.44 -11.00
C LEU A 84 2.91 -13.52 -11.61
N LEU A 85 4.14 -13.16 -11.96
CA LEU A 85 5.10 -14.10 -12.56
C LEU A 85 5.58 -15.15 -11.57
N HIS A 86 5.55 -14.85 -10.29
CA HIS A 86 6.05 -15.73 -9.24
C HIS A 86 4.96 -16.35 -8.36
N SER A 87 3.73 -16.20 -8.75
CA SER A 87 2.61 -16.76 -7.98
C SER A 87 2.19 -18.14 -8.46
#